data_25949242fcc7576306cb380877c79139
#
_entry.id   25949242fcc7576306cb380877c79139
#
_cell.length_a   1.000
_cell.length_b   1.000
_cell.length_c   1.000
_cell.angle_alpha   90.00
_cell.angle_beta   90.00
_cell.angle_gamma   90.00
#
_symmetry.space_group_name_H-M   'P 1'
#
loop_
_entity.id
_entity.type
_entity.pdbx_description
1 polymer ?
#
loop_
_entity_poly.entity_id
_entity_poly.type
_entity_poly.pdbx_seq_one_letter_code
_entity_poly.pdbx_strand_id
1 'polypeptide(L)'
;MKSPLHITLITTLAALCLCNEAAKAQTISEIAKSDPLIITGSVGTRNTYFHSSASNSYASPLSNMFYLNLNVSLYGFNMPFSFYYSNNNLDFNYPHINFKINPQYKNWRGYIGRTSLNFSPYIMNMSFNGVGLEYRGRQFHTSIFYGTFRNAINDNPDDPAPRNPQYQRVGWGFNVGYSNGRGAIDLYMLRAYDRLNTIDASWRERIAPQENLSFGLKGSYSFKRYFSFATNIAMSAFSTDRRADKITTDETKRFDKIFDTRYTSLARFAGDVSLNFNSQTFNTSVFYRMVQPDYLTLGTNYLANNYHSIGVTMGTYLFRNISLSATFSGQEDNLTNRQMYTTRGYVYSANASSRIGEHFNVSASYSGYLTTQGDGTEKVNDTTQVKRIMHSLAFTPTYTTEDEILAHTASLSASWSKNKDLNKFSTGVGDYTSLALGATYDLGVKAWDMDFITSISYQNTKGSGTRYTSDVASFTTSRSFLSEKNLNLSATLSLCYNEVEKMSKSLSMGMDFSASYTINNEHMFSFTAGMYKYGDVNPSKTHDDLNATDITLSFNYNYTFTLLELKKKAEKASKKK
;
A
#
# COMPACT_ATOMS: atom_id res chain seq x y z
N MET A 1 16.98 38.27 27.69
CA MET A 1 17.28 38.55 26.29
C MET A 1 18.54 37.78 25.88
N LYS A 2 18.40 36.56 25.37
CA LYS A 2 19.45 35.89 24.60
C LYS A 2 18.79 35.29 23.38
N SER A 3 19.31 35.58 22.29
CA SER A 3 18.91 35.96 20.96
C SER A 3 18.36 34.80 20.10
N PRO A 4 17.61 35.11 19.05
CA PRO A 4 17.11 34.19 18.03
C PRO A 4 18.21 33.69 17.06
N LEU A 5 19.49 33.72 17.53
CA LEU A 5 20.67 33.49 16.68
C LEU A 5 20.74 32.06 16.07
N HIS A 6 20.20 31.06 16.74
CA HIS A 6 20.34 29.67 16.24
C HIS A 6 19.35 29.31 15.14
N ILE A 7 18.12 29.85 15.17
CA ILE A 7 17.17 29.64 14.07
C ILE A 7 17.59 30.40 12.83
N THR A 8 18.10 31.63 13.02
CA THR A 8 18.67 32.44 11.94
C THR A 8 19.92 31.79 11.34
N LEU A 9 20.73 31.09 12.15
CA LEU A 9 21.93 30.41 11.66
C LEU A 9 21.58 29.18 10.81
N ILE A 10 20.57 28.40 11.21
CA ILE A 10 20.11 27.22 10.45
C ILE A 10 19.41 27.67 9.16
N THR A 11 18.60 28.73 9.21
CA THR A 11 17.94 29.27 8.02
C THR A 11 18.94 29.98 7.08
N THR A 12 19.96 30.65 7.61
CA THR A 12 21.05 31.23 6.80
C THR A 12 21.98 30.16 6.25
N LEU A 13 22.29 29.10 6.99
CA LEU A 13 23.08 27.97 6.45
C LEU A 13 22.32 27.22 5.37
N ALA A 14 21.01 26.97 5.55
CA ALA A 14 20.15 26.39 4.53
C ALA A 14 20.01 27.31 3.31
N ALA A 15 19.88 28.62 3.52
CA ALA A 15 19.84 29.60 2.45
C ALA A 15 21.19 29.73 1.71
N LEU A 16 22.32 29.67 2.42
CA LEU A 16 23.69 29.70 1.83
C LEU A 16 23.98 28.39 1.05
N CYS A 17 23.53 27.24 1.52
CA CYS A 17 23.62 25.99 0.76
C CYS A 17 22.73 26.01 -0.48
N LEU A 18 21.54 26.61 -0.40
CA LEU A 18 20.63 26.78 -1.54
C LEU A 18 21.20 27.80 -2.57
N CYS A 19 21.90 28.85 -2.12
CA CYS A 19 22.48 29.87 -3.01
C CYS A 19 23.68 29.37 -3.82
N ASN A 20 24.48 28.44 -3.31
CA ASN A 20 25.66 27.94 -4.03
C ASN A 20 25.32 26.98 -5.19
N GLU A 21 24.19 26.27 -5.13
CA GLU A 21 23.72 25.44 -6.26
C GLU A 21 22.77 26.22 -7.21
N ALA A 22 22.04 27.21 -6.67
CA ALA A 22 21.16 28.07 -7.46
C ALA A 22 21.92 29.08 -8.35
N ALA A 23 23.18 29.40 -8.02
CA ALA A 23 24.02 30.33 -8.76
C ALA A 23 24.59 29.77 -10.08
N LYS A 24 24.38 28.48 -10.42
CA LYS A 24 24.50 28.01 -11.81
C LYS A 24 23.27 28.44 -12.57
N ALA A 25 23.20 29.74 -12.87
CA ALA A 25 22.22 30.31 -13.79
C ALA A 25 22.14 29.40 -15.03
N GLN A 26 20.92 29.07 -15.44
CA GLN A 26 20.69 28.42 -16.72
C GLN A 26 21.44 29.21 -17.78
N THR A 27 22.43 28.62 -18.39
CA THR A 27 22.98 29.23 -19.59
C THR A 27 21.86 29.23 -20.62
N ILE A 28 21.68 30.33 -21.33
CA ILE A 28 20.71 30.47 -22.45
C ILE A 28 20.78 29.26 -23.39
N SER A 29 21.96 28.61 -23.46
CA SER A 29 22.17 27.38 -24.23
C SER A 29 21.43 26.15 -23.72
N GLU A 30 21.13 26.02 -22.43
CA GLU A 30 20.35 24.88 -21.89
C GLU A 30 18.84 25.06 -22.12
N ILE A 31 18.33 26.29 -21.96
CA ILE A 31 16.96 26.64 -22.34
C ILE A 31 16.78 26.41 -23.86
N ALA A 32 17.78 26.81 -24.64
CA ALA A 32 17.77 26.64 -26.07
C ALA A 32 17.86 25.18 -26.55
N LYS A 33 18.20 24.22 -25.69
CA LYS A 33 18.22 22.77 -26.00
C LYS A 33 16.90 22.07 -25.73
N SER A 34 16.02 22.64 -24.91
CA SER A 34 14.71 22.04 -24.56
C SER A 34 13.65 22.41 -25.59
N ASP A 35 12.67 21.53 -25.79
CA ASP A 35 11.52 21.83 -26.66
C ASP A 35 10.70 22.98 -26.05
N PRO A 36 10.23 23.92 -26.91
CA PRO A 36 9.57 25.14 -26.41
C PRO A 36 8.28 24.86 -25.65
N LEU A 37 7.42 23.99 -26.15
CA LEU A 37 6.15 23.65 -25.53
C LEU A 37 5.64 22.30 -26.02
N ILE A 38 5.34 21.41 -25.08
CA ILE A 38 4.67 20.14 -25.34
C ILE A 38 3.51 20.04 -24.37
N ILE A 39 2.31 19.78 -24.87
CA ILE A 39 1.12 19.52 -24.07
C ILE A 39 0.60 18.14 -24.47
N THR A 40 0.72 17.19 -23.56
CA THR A 40 0.18 15.84 -23.69
C THR A 40 -0.84 15.58 -22.58
N GLY A 41 -1.72 14.62 -22.81
CA GLY A 41 -2.66 14.26 -21.79
C GLY A 41 -3.45 13.01 -22.08
N SER A 42 -4.27 12.65 -21.11
CA SER A 42 -5.30 11.63 -21.28
C SER A 42 -6.58 12.06 -20.59
N VAL A 43 -7.70 11.73 -21.21
CA VAL A 43 -9.03 11.89 -20.64
C VAL A 43 -9.76 10.57 -20.75
N GLY A 44 -10.49 10.21 -19.71
CA GLY A 44 -11.22 8.96 -19.75
C GLY A 44 -12.39 8.92 -18.79
N THR A 45 -13.24 7.94 -19.03
CA THR A 45 -14.40 7.63 -18.19
C THR A 45 -14.49 6.14 -17.95
N ARG A 46 -14.94 5.78 -16.77
CA ARG A 46 -15.34 4.43 -16.43
C ARG A 46 -16.76 4.47 -15.91
N ASN A 47 -17.61 3.68 -16.52
CA ASN A 47 -19.00 3.54 -16.13
C ASN A 47 -19.23 2.06 -15.78
N THR A 48 -19.70 1.80 -14.59
CA THR A 48 -19.99 0.43 -14.13
C THR A 48 -21.44 0.36 -13.70
N TYR A 49 -22.17 -0.58 -14.28
CA TYR A 49 -23.51 -0.95 -13.86
C TYR A 49 -23.43 -2.28 -13.11
N PHE A 50 -24.05 -2.32 -11.94
CA PHE A 50 -24.17 -3.51 -11.13
C PHE A 50 -25.64 -3.75 -10.79
N HIS A 51 -26.10 -4.97 -10.98
CA HIS A 51 -27.42 -5.42 -10.56
C HIS A 51 -27.30 -6.76 -9.85
N SER A 52 -27.95 -6.89 -8.72
CA SER A 52 -28.11 -8.15 -8.00
C SER A 52 -29.57 -8.43 -7.79
N SER A 53 -29.98 -9.67 -7.99
CA SER A 53 -31.34 -10.13 -7.67
C SER A 53 -31.53 -10.42 -6.17
N ALA A 54 -30.47 -10.34 -5.36
CA ALA A 54 -30.55 -10.50 -3.91
C ALA A 54 -31.27 -9.30 -3.27
N SER A 55 -32.14 -9.56 -2.29
CA SER A 55 -33.01 -8.57 -1.65
C SER A 55 -32.27 -7.45 -0.89
N ASN A 56 -30.98 -7.62 -0.57
CA ASN A 56 -30.18 -6.73 0.26
C ASN A 56 -28.95 -6.15 -0.47
N SER A 57 -29.09 -5.80 -1.75
CA SER A 57 -28.00 -5.14 -2.46
C SER A 57 -27.84 -3.68 -2.02
N TYR A 58 -26.77 -3.37 -1.30
CA TYR A 58 -26.40 -2.00 -0.86
C TYR A 58 -25.58 -1.23 -1.90
N ALA A 59 -25.25 -1.82 -3.04
CA ALA A 59 -24.46 -1.17 -4.06
C ALA A 59 -25.30 -0.22 -4.91
N SER A 60 -24.78 0.99 -5.18
CA SER A 60 -25.40 1.87 -6.18
C SER A 60 -25.37 1.16 -7.55
N PRO A 61 -26.52 1.08 -8.24
CA PRO A 61 -26.57 0.35 -9.51
C PRO A 61 -25.70 0.95 -10.60
N LEU A 62 -25.39 2.24 -10.51
CA LEU A 62 -24.56 2.93 -11.51
C LEU A 62 -23.44 3.73 -10.83
N SER A 63 -22.21 3.37 -11.16
CA SER A 63 -21.00 4.06 -10.76
C SER A 63 -20.31 4.69 -11.97
N ASN A 64 -20.07 5.99 -11.90
CA ASN A 64 -19.37 6.73 -12.95
C ASN A 64 -18.11 7.36 -12.40
N MET A 65 -17.06 7.26 -13.19
CA MET A 65 -15.77 7.87 -12.89
C MET A 65 -15.29 8.65 -14.12
N PHE A 66 -14.78 9.83 -13.89
CA PHE A 66 -14.14 10.66 -14.91
C PHE A 66 -12.73 11.04 -14.44
N TYR A 67 -11.76 11.00 -15.32
CA TYR A 67 -10.40 11.45 -15.05
C TYR A 67 -9.80 12.22 -16.21
N LEU A 68 -8.97 13.20 -15.86
CA LEU A 68 -8.20 14.02 -16.78
C LEU A 68 -6.77 14.11 -16.27
N ASN A 69 -5.82 13.72 -17.10
CA ASN A 69 -4.40 13.92 -16.85
C ASN A 69 -3.83 14.80 -17.97
N LEU A 70 -3.11 15.84 -17.59
CA LEU A 70 -2.41 16.73 -18.50
C LEU A 70 -0.95 16.84 -18.06
N ASN A 71 -0.05 16.89 -19.02
CA ASN A 71 1.35 17.24 -18.77
C ASN A 71 1.75 18.38 -19.69
N VAL A 72 2.01 19.53 -19.09
CA VAL A 72 2.49 20.72 -19.80
C VAL A 72 4.00 20.81 -19.57
N SER A 73 4.78 20.68 -20.63
CA SER A 73 6.24 20.87 -20.63
C SER A 73 6.60 22.15 -21.35
N LEU A 74 7.22 23.09 -20.67
CA LEU A 74 7.64 24.40 -21.19
C LEU A 74 9.12 24.62 -20.91
N TYR A 75 9.97 24.55 -21.93
CA TYR A 75 11.42 24.73 -21.80
C TYR A 75 12.06 23.92 -20.65
N GLY A 76 11.63 22.65 -20.47
CA GLY A 76 12.11 21.76 -19.43
C GLY A 76 11.43 21.94 -18.05
N PHE A 77 10.49 22.88 -17.94
CA PHE A 77 9.55 22.96 -16.83
C PHE A 77 8.36 22.04 -17.10
N ASN A 78 8.17 20.99 -16.30
CA ASN A 78 7.08 20.04 -16.43
C ASN A 78 6.02 20.29 -15.36
N MET A 79 4.77 20.35 -15.77
CA MET A 79 3.63 20.55 -14.88
C MET A 79 2.56 19.47 -15.12
N PRO A 80 2.75 18.27 -14.57
CA PRO A 80 1.70 17.27 -14.57
C PRO A 80 0.52 17.71 -13.68
N PHE A 81 -0.66 17.62 -14.26
CA PHE A 81 -1.95 17.86 -13.62
C PHE A 81 -2.77 16.59 -13.70
N SER A 82 -3.45 16.22 -12.63
CA SER A 82 -4.46 15.16 -12.65
C SER A 82 -5.71 15.60 -11.90
N PHE A 83 -6.84 15.26 -12.49
CA PHE A 83 -8.17 15.47 -11.94
C PHE A 83 -8.94 14.15 -11.96
N TYR A 84 -9.67 13.88 -10.91
CA TYR A 84 -10.47 12.69 -10.75
C TYR A 84 -11.81 13.04 -10.10
N TYR A 85 -12.88 12.50 -10.67
CA TYR A 85 -14.24 12.59 -10.14
C TYR A 85 -14.87 11.19 -10.12
N SER A 86 -15.59 10.85 -9.06
CA SER A 86 -16.39 9.62 -8.97
C SER A 86 -17.65 9.88 -8.16
N ASN A 87 -18.76 9.27 -8.60
CA ASN A 87 -20.02 9.25 -7.85
C ASN A 87 -20.20 7.97 -7.02
N ASN A 88 -19.16 7.13 -6.91
CA ASN A 88 -19.23 5.91 -6.12
C ASN A 88 -19.22 6.22 -4.62
N ASN A 89 -20.35 5.98 -3.95
CA ASN A 89 -20.54 6.25 -2.52
C ASN A 89 -19.91 5.20 -1.60
N LEU A 90 -19.39 4.09 -2.14
CA LEU A 90 -18.74 3.02 -1.34
C LEU A 90 -17.34 3.40 -0.87
N ASP A 91 -16.78 4.49 -1.35
CA ASP A 91 -15.43 4.91 -1.00
C ASP A 91 -15.47 5.88 0.20
N PHE A 92 -15.54 5.32 1.41
CA PHE A 92 -15.71 6.02 2.69
C PHE A 92 -14.65 7.09 3.00
N ASN A 93 -13.53 7.11 2.28
CA ASN A 93 -12.38 7.96 2.63
C ASN A 93 -12.00 9.00 1.59
N TYR A 94 -12.69 9.08 0.45
CA TYR A 94 -12.27 9.95 -0.64
C TYR A 94 -13.29 11.04 -0.92
N PRO A 95 -12.87 12.31 -1.06
CA PRO A 95 -13.73 13.30 -1.68
C PRO A 95 -14.04 12.82 -3.11
N HIS A 96 -15.27 12.99 -3.55
CA HIS A 96 -15.71 12.67 -4.91
C HIS A 96 -14.92 13.40 -5.98
N ILE A 97 -14.19 14.44 -5.60
CA ILE A 97 -13.33 15.26 -6.45
C ILE A 97 -11.92 15.27 -5.87
N ASN A 98 -10.96 14.94 -6.70
CA ASN A 98 -9.54 15.00 -6.36
C ASN A 98 -8.77 15.71 -7.46
N PHE A 99 -7.87 16.61 -7.11
CA PHE A 99 -6.94 17.18 -8.06
C PHE A 99 -5.52 17.19 -7.51
N LYS A 100 -4.56 17.16 -8.42
CA LYS A 100 -3.14 17.17 -8.11
C LYS A 100 -2.38 17.88 -9.20
N ILE A 101 -1.48 18.80 -8.81
CA ILE A 101 -0.56 19.49 -9.71
C ILE A 101 0.85 19.32 -9.13
N ASN A 102 1.79 18.83 -9.94
CA ASN A 102 3.17 18.59 -9.53
C ASN A 102 4.19 19.28 -10.44
N PRO A 103 4.33 20.62 -10.36
CA PRO A 103 5.32 21.33 -11.16
C PRO A 103 6.74 20.84 -10.82
N GLN A 104 7.51 20.58 -11.87
CA GLN A 104 8.88 20.07 -11.75
C GLN A 104 9.81 20.87 -12.63
N TYR A 105 10.91 21.32 -12.05
CA TYR A 105 11.95 22.01 -12.77
C TYR A 105 13.33 21.66 -12.21
N LYS A 106 14.15 20.99 -13.02
CA LYS A 106 15.45 20.48 -12.58
C LYS A 106 15.32 19.65 -11.29
N ASN A 107 15.90 20.13 -10.19
CA ASN A 107 15.91 19.48 -8.88
C ASN A 107 14.71 19.85 -8.01
N TRP A 108 13.85 20.77 -8.46
CA TRP A 108 12.70 21.24 -7.71
C TRP A 108 11.42 20.54 -8.14
N ARG A 109 10.60 20.19 -7.17
CA ARG A 109 9.25 19.62 -7.37
C ARG A 109 8.28 20.31 -6.43
N GLY A 110 7.24 20.90 -6.99
CA GLY A 110 6.11 21.44 -6.26
C GLY A 110 4.99 20.38 -6.13
N TYR A 111 4.15 20.58 -5.14
CA TYR A 111 2.97 19.77 -4.87
C TYR A 111 1.80 20.68 -4.54
N ILE A 112 0.68 20.52 -5.22
CA ILE A 112 -0.57 21.24 -4.97
C ILE A 112 -1.70 20.22 -5.08
N GLY A 113 -2.60 20.20 -4.08
CA GLY A 113 -3.71 19.26 -4.00
C GLY A 113 -3.36 18.02 -3.19
N ARG A 114 -3.97 16.87 -3.51
CA ARG A 114 -3.78 15.63 -2.75
C ARG A 114 -2.44 14.97 -3.09
N THR A 115 -1.59 14.83 -2.10
CA THR A 115 -0.25 14.27 -2.28
C THR A 115 0.24 13.55 -1.02
N SER A 116 1.33 12.80 -1.18
CA SER A 116 2.11 12.21 -0.09
C SER A 116 3.58 12.52 -0.29
N LEU A 117 4.28 12.76 0.79
CA LEU A 117 5.74 12.90 0.82
C LEU A 117 6.37 11.70 1.51
N ASN A 118 7.59 11.36 1.11
CA ASN A 118 8.30 10.23 1.70
C ASN A 118 8.95 10.66 3.02
N PHE A 119 8.24 10.41 4.13
CA PHE A 119 8.72 10.60 5.49
C PHE A 119 9.02 9.27 6.17
N SER A 120 9.58 9.33 7.38
CA SER A 120 9.69 8.14 8.22
C SER A 120 8.29 7.54 8.49
N PRO A 121 8.10 6.21 8.36
CA PRO A 121 6.81 5.56 8.63
C PRO A 121 6.36 5.73 10.09
N TYR A 122 7.28 6.03 11.01
CA TYR A 122 6.95 6.35 12.39
C TYR A 122 6.41 7.78 12.57
N ILE A 123 6.53 8.65 11.57
CA ILE A 123 6.09 10.05 11.63
C ILE A 123 4.88 10.27 10.74
N MET A 124 4.98 9.90 9.45
CA MET A 124 3.92 10.15 8.48
C MET A 124 3.92 9.11 7.36
N ASN A 125 2.75 8.48 7.19
CA ASN A 125 2.47 7.59 6.06
C ASN A 125 1.14 7.95 5.36
N MET A 126 0.51 9.06 5.78
CA MET A 126 -0.74 9.54 5.21
C MET A 126 -0.51 10.50 4.04
N SER A 127 -1.47 10.56 3.13
CA SER A 127 -1.58 11.65 2.17
C SER A 127 -2.25 12.87 2.82
N PHE A 128 -1.94 14.05 2.31
CA PHE A 128 -2.57 15.30 2.70
C PHE A 128 -3.08 16.06 1.47
N ASN A 129 -4.02 16.94 1.67
CA ASN A 129 -4.49 17.88 0.66
C ASN A 129 -3.93 19.28 1.00
N GLY A 130 -3.02 19.79 0.18
CA GLY A 130 -2.31 21.02 0.51
C GLY A 130 -1.27 21.42 -0.51
N VAL A 131 -0.21 22.01 -0.01
CA VAL A 131 0.93 22.47 -0.82
C VAL A 131 2.23 21.94 -0.25
N GLY A 132 3.19 21.70 -1.12
CA GLY A 132 4.54 21.28 -0.72
C GLY A 132 5.58 21.66 -1.76
N LEU A 133 6.82 21.74 -1.32
CA LEU A 133 7.98 21.99 -2.15
C LEU A 133 9.08 21.00 -1.76
N GLU A 134 9.70 20.39 -2.74
CA GLU A 134 10.81 19.46 -2.57
C GLU A 134 11.96 19.86 -3.47
N TYR A 135 13.16 19.79 -2.93
CA TYR A 135 14.42 19.93 -3.65
C TYR A 135 15.19 18.61 -3.56
N ARG A 136 15.64 18.09 -4.69
CA ARG A 136 16.47 16.87 -4.80
C ARG A 136 17.76 17.16 -5.55
N GLY A 137 18.79 17.63 -4.83
CA GLY A 137 20.12 17.74 -5.35
C GLY A 137 20.86 16.40 -5.37
N ARG A 138 22.11 16.42 -5.82
CA ARG A 138 22.93 15.20 -5.91
C ARG A 138 23.26 14.59 -4.54
N GLN A 139 23.48 15.42 -3.54
CA GLN A 139 23.84 15.00 -2.18
C GLN A 139 22.85 15.52 -1.14
N PHE A 140 22.26 16.66 -1.37
CA PHE A 140 21.35 17.33 -0.46
C PHE A 140 19.93 17.27 -0.99
N HIS A 141 18.98 16.95 -0.10
CA HIS A 141 17.57 17.03 -0.40
C HIS A 141 16.80 17.61 0.78
N THR A 142 15.70 18.27 0.47
CA THR A 142 14.82 18.85 1.48
C THR A 142 13.39 18.92 0.95
N SER A 143 12.44 18.83 1.84
CA SER A 143 11.04 19.08 1.52
C SER A 143 10.35 19.83 2.64
N ILE A 144 9.35 20.62 2.29
CA ILE A 144 8.44 21.30 3.22
C ILE A 144 7.01 21.18 2.69
N PHE A 145 6.07 21.04 3.58
CA PHE A 145 4.65 21.00 3.20
C PHE A 145 3.75 21.61 4.28
N TYR A 146 2.55 22.00 3.83
CA TYR A 146 1.41 22.35 4.68
C TYR A 146 0.14 21.80 4.04
N GLY A 147 -0.74 21.17 4.85
CA GLY A 147 -1.97 20.63 4.31
C GLY A 147 -2.93 20.06 5.34
N THR A 148 -4.07 19.60 4.83
CA THR A 148 -5.13 18.96 5.57
C THR A 148 -5.00 17.44 5.44
N PHE A 149 -4.82 16.74 6.54
CA PHE A 149 -4.77 15.27 6.60
C PHE A 149 -6.15 14.64 6.61
N ARG A 150 -7.12 15.33 7.24
CA ARG A 150 -8.49 14.84 7.43
C ARG A 150 -9.46 16.01 7.43
N ASN A 151 -10.53 15.91 6.66
CA ASN A 151 -11.60 16.90 6.69
C ASN A 151 -12.48 16.75 7.93
N ALA A 152 -13.14 17.82 8.34
CA ALA A 152 -14.18 17.76 9.35
C ALA A 152 -15.37 16.94 8.83
N ILE A 153 -15.99 16.18 9.71
CA ILE A 153 -17.26 15.49 9.49
C ILE A 153 -18.16 15.89 10.66
N ASN A 154 -19.34 16.42 10.34
CA ASN A 154 -20.41 16.62 11.29
C ASN A 154 -21.40 15.44 11.20
N ASP A 155 -22.18 15.27 12.26
CA ASP A 155 -23.29 14.34 12.26
C ASP A 155 -24.35 14.81 11.25
N ASN A 156 -24.78 13.88 10.40
CA ASN A 156 -25.89 14.13 9.48
C ASN A 156 -26.91 13.00 9.67
N PRO A 157 -28.01 13.26 10.39
CA PRO A 157 -29.04 12.27 10.62
C PRO A 157 -29.69 11.73 9.35
N ASP A 158 -29.64 12.51 8.26
CA ASP A 158 -30.21 12.14 6.96
C ASP A 158 -29.23 11.34 6.08
N ASP A 159 -28.00 11.11 6.55
CA ASP A 159 -27.02 10.31 5.81
C ASP A 159 -27.37 8.81 5.93
N PRO A 160 -27.68 8.12 4.83
CA PRO A 160 -27.96 6.68 4.87
C PRO A 160 -26.77 5.83 5.36
N ALA A 161 -25.57 6.42 5.39
CA ALA A 161 -24.36 5.82 5.95
C ALA A 161 -23.71 6.80 6.95
N PRO A 162 -24.26 6.96 8.17
CA PRO A 162 -23.81 7.97 9.12
C PRO A 162 -22.35 7.74 9.50
N ARG A 163 -21.54 8.79 9.38
CA ARG A 163 -20.11 8.78 9.71
C ARG A 163 -19.89 9.39 11.08
N ASN A 164 -18.95 8.83 11.83
CA ASN A 164 -18.58 9.40 13.13
C ASN A 164 -18.04 10.83 12.96
N PRO A 165 -18.55 11.80 13.71
CA PRO A 165 -18.05 13.17 13.71
C PRO A 165 -16.57 13.23 14.03
N GLN A 166 -15.84 14.08 13.32
CA GLN A 166 -14.39 14.25 13.51
C GLN A 166 -13.93 15.67 13.17
N TYR A 167 -12.93 16.15 13.90
CA TYR A 167 -12.30 17.44 13.62
C TYR A 167 -11.53 17.45 12.30
N GLN A 168 -11.46 18.64 11.67
CA GLN A 168 -10.49 18.88 10.61
C GLN A 168 -9.08 18.82 11.19
N ARG A 169 -8.22 17.98 10.59
CA ARG A 169 -6.82 17.84 10.97
C ARG A 169 -5.92 18.49 9.95
N VAL A 170 -5.10 19.43 10.40
CA VAL A 170 -4.12 20.11 9.57
C VAL A 170 -2.71 19.88 10.10
N GLY A 171 -1.72 19.99 9.24
CA GLY A 171 -0.34 19.86 9.66
C GLY A 171 0.63 20.43 8.66
N TRP A 172 1.85 20.60 9.13
CA TRP A 172 3.01 21.00 8.34
C TRP A 172 4.24 20.22 8.80
N GLY A 173 5.17 20.07 7.91
CA GLY A 173 6.38 19.37 8.22
C GLY A 173 7.48 19.67 7.23
N PHE A 174 8.68 19.31 7.60
CA PHE A 174 9.84 19.38 6.72
C PHE A 174 10.75 18.18 6.90
N ASN A 175 11.53 17.92 5.87
CA ASN A 175 12.63 16.97 5.86
C ASN A 175 13.88 17.68 5.34
N VAL A 176 15.02 17.34 5.91
CA VAL A 176 16.35 17.75 5.45
C VAL A 176 17.24 16.52 5.44
N GLY A 177 17.82 16.21 4.30
CA GLY A 177 18.67 15.06 4.16
C GLY A 177 19.95 15.32 3.38
N TYR A 178 20.97 14.59 3.74
CA TYR A 178 22.25 14.55 3.07
C TYR A 178 22.62 13.12 2.75
N SER A 179 23.06 12.87 1.53
CA SER A 179 23.54 11.55 1.10
C SER A 179 24.83 11.68 0.31
N ASN A 180 25.73 10.75 0.54
CA ASN A 180 26.93 10.56 -0.27
C ASN A 180 27.01 9.09 -0.70
N GLY A 181 28.01 8.72 -1.48
CA GLY A 181 28.14 7.33 -1.98
C GLY A 181 28.31 6.26 -0.89
N ARG A 182 28.48 6.63 0.38
CA ARG A 182 28.66 5.69 1.50
C ARG A 182 27.55 5.73 2.53
N GLY A 183 26.80 6.81 2.63
CA GLY A 183 25.77 6.92 3.64
C GLY A 183 24.76 8.02 3.36
N ALA A 184 23.68 8.01 4.12
CA ALA A 184 22.64 9.04 4.11
C ALA A 184 22.19 9.32 5.54
N ILE A 185 21.77 10.55 5.77
CA ILE A 185 21.13 10.99 6.99
C ILE A 185 19.99 11.93 6.64
N ASP A 186 18.84 11.72 7.24
CA ASP A 186 17.61 12.49 7.07
C ASP A 186 17.05 12.89 8.43
N LEU A 187 16.71 14.15 8.58
CA LEU A 187 16.00 14.71 9.71
C LEU A 187 14.59 15.07 9.27
N TYR A 188 13.61 14.71 10.07
CA TYR A 188 12.19 14.93 9.84
C TYR A 188 11.56 15.69 10.99
N MET A 189 10.62 16.54 10.69
CA MET A 189 9.73 17.17 11.66
C MET A 189 8.32 17.21 11.10
N LEU A 190 7.35 16.86 11.93
CA LEU A 190 5.91 16.98 11.65
C LEU A 190 5.24 17.65 12.84
N ARG A 191 4.44 18.67 12.55
CA ARG A 191 3.42 19.18 13.46
C ARG A 191 2.05 19.00 12.83
N ALA A 192 1.14 18.37 13.58
CA ALA A 192 -0.25 18.18 13.16
C ALA A 192 -1.19 18.47 14.33
N TYR A 193 -2.36 19.03 14.05
CA TYR A 193 -3.35 19.34 15.07
C TYR A 193 -4.77 19.40 14.51
N ASP A 194 -5.73 19.15 15.38
CA ASP A 194 -7.16 19.29 15.11
C ASP A 194 -7.60 20.74 15.32
N ARG A 195 -8.38 21.30 14.38
CA ARG A 195 -8.94 22.66 14.47
C ARG A 195 -10.19 22.64 15.35
N LEU A 196 -10.21 23.48 16.40
CA LEU A 196 -11.22 23.43 17.48
C LEU A 196 -12.66 23.67 17.04
N ASN A 197 -12.88 24.52 16.04
CA ASN A 197 -14.23 25.00 15.66
C ASN A 197 -14.71 24.40 14.33
N THR A 198 -14.40 23.14 14.07
CA THR A 198 -14.70 22.50 12.79
C THR A 198 -15.80 21.45 12.86
N ILE A 199 -16.31 21.17 14.06
CA ILE A 199 -17.47 20.31 14.30
C ILE A 199 -18.50 21.05 15.18
N ASP A 200 -19.72 20.54 15.23
CA ASP A 200 -20.82 21.10 15.99
C ASP A 200 -20.57 21.13 17.49
N ALA A 201 -21.16 22.10 18.18
CA ALA A 201 -20.94 22.33 19.62
C ALA A 201 -21.25 21.09 20.48
N SER A 202 -22.33 20.36 20.16
CA SER A 202 -22.74 19.13 20.83
C SER A 202 -21.68 18.02 20.80
N TRP A 203 -20.92 17.95 19.72
CA TRP A 203 -19.85 16.96 19.54
C TRP A 203 -18.50 17.41 20.10
N ARG A 204 -18.28 18.73 20.23
CA ARG A 204 -17.05 19.26 20.84
C ARG A 204 -16.88 18.83 22.29
N GLU A 205 -17.95 18.61 23.03
CA GLU A 205 -17.89 18.13 24.41
C GLU A 205 -17.50 16.64 24.50
N ARG A 206 -17.87 15.86 23.49
CA ARG A 206 -17.68 14.40 23.48
C ARG A 206 -16.35 13.96 22.83
N ILE A 207 -15.84 14.75 21.88
CA ILE A 207 -14.64 14.41 21.13
C ILE A 207 -13.53 15.39 21.48
N ALA A 208 -12.41 14.87 21.93
CA ALA A 208 -11.23 15.68 22.27
C ALA A 208 -10.40 16.00 21.01
N PRO A 209 -10.10 17.30 20.75
CA PRO A 209 -9.19 17.70 19.69
C PRO A 209 -7.75 17.39 20.05
N GLN A 210 -7.01 16.81 19.14
CA GLN A 210 -5.66 16.28 19.34
C GLN A 210 -4.58 17.19 18.74
N GLU A 211 -3.35 17.08 19.27
CA GLU A 211 -2.18 17.79 18.77
C GLU A 211 -0.93 16.91 18.86
N ASN A 212 -0.04 17.04 17.88
CA ASN A 212 1.18 16.23 17.81
C ASN A 212 2.34 17.04 17.25
N LEU A 213 3.52 16.83 17.84
CA LEU A 213 4.80 17.24 17.32
C LEU A 213 5.75 16.05 17.30
N SER A 214 6.23 15.68 16.13
CA SER A 214 7.13 14.55 15.95
C SER A 214 8.44 14.95 15.31
N PHE A 215 9.53 14.36 15.77
CA PHE A 215 10.86 14.46 15.20
C PHE A 215 11.34 13.07 14.81
N GLY A 216 12.11 12.97 13.74
CA GLY A 216 12.71 11.71 13.32
C GLY A 216 14.07 11.87 12.71
N LEU A 217 14.84 10.81 12.84
CA LEU A 217 16.16 10.65 12.24
C LEU A 217 16.19 9.30 11.52
N LYS A 218 16.50 9.34 10.23
CA LYS A 218 16.79 8.15 9.45
C LYS A 218 18.23 8.23 8.99
N GLY A 219 18.98 7.16 9.18
CA GLY A 219 20.37 7.09 8.80
C GLY A 219 20.72 5.77 8.15
N SER A 220 21.67 5.78 7.23
CA SER A 220 22.31 4.58 6.71
C SER A 220 23.79 4.87 6.44
N TYR A 221 24.63 3.87 6.69
CA TYR A 221 26.05 3.97 6.43
C TYR A 221 26.63 2.62 6.01
N SER A 222 27.32 2.60 4.87
CA SER A 222 28.05 1.42 4.37
C SER A 222 29.51 1.50 4.78
N PHE A 223 29.89 0.62 5.70
CA PHE A 223 31.26 0.48 6.15
C PHE A 223 31.84 -0.79 5.58
N LYS A 224 32.97 -0.70 4.91
CA LYS A 224 33.53 -1.79 4.08
C LYS A 224 32.60 -2.18 2.91
N ARG A 225 33.07 -3.14 2.10
CA ARG A 225 32.39 -3.54 0.85
C ARG A 225 31.05 -4.27 1.07
N TYR A 226 30.90 -4.92 2.21
CA TYR A 226 29.80 -5.89 2.43
C TYR A 226 28.88 -5.52 3.58
N PHE A 227 29.24 -4.60 4.45
CA PHE A 227 28.49 -4.26 5.63
C PHE A 227 27.81 -2.90 5.53
N SER A 228 26.56 -2.81 5.96
CA SER A 228 25.86 -1.55 6.14
C SER A 228 25.02 -1.56 7.41
N PHE A 229 24.95 -0.39 8.02
CA PHE A 229 24.07 -0.10 9.16
C PHE A 229 22.95 0.81 8.69
N ALA A 230 21.71 0.58 9.16
CA ALA A 230 20.60 1.49 8.94
C ALA A 230 19.81 1.67 10.23
N THR A 231 19.25 2.85 10.40
CA THR A 231 18.41 3.21 11.55
C THR A 231 17.31 4.17 11.14
N ASN A 232 16.18 4.09 11.82
CA ASN A 232 15.06 5.00 11.68
C ASN A 232 14.41 5.17 13.05
N ILE A 233 14.63 6.33 13.67
CA ILE A 233 14.19 6.62 15.04
C ILE A 233 13.29 7.84 15.00
N ALA A 234 12.23 7.82 15.77
CA ALA A 234 11.29 8.92 15.91
C ALA A 234 10.88 9.14 17.37
N MET A 235 10.66 10.39 17.71
CA MET A 235 10.04 10.85 18.95
C MET A 235 8.76 11.58 18.60
N SER A 236 7.69 11.30 19.34
CA SER A 236 6.40 11.97 19.20
C SER A 236 5.97 12.54 20.54
N ALA A 237 5.76 13.85 20.59
CA ALA A 237 5.04 14.53 21.66
C ALA A 237 3.57 14.68 21.21
N PHE A 238 2.65 14.12 21.96
CA PHE A 238 1.25 13.99 21.61
C PHE A 238 0.37 14.47 22.76
N SER A 239 -0.61 15.34 22.49
CA SER A 239 -1.65 15.77 23.43
C SER A 239 -2.98 15.18 23.02
N THR A 240 -3.62 14.46 23.93
CA THR A 240 -4.93 13.82 23.66
C THR A 240 -6.08 14.82 23.69
N ASP A 241 -5.93 15.95 24.40
CA ASP A 241 -6.90 17.05 24.41
C ASP A 241 -6.21 18.42 24.41
N ARG A 242 -6.39 19.19 23.33
CA ARG A 242 -5.86 20.55 23.20
C ARG A 242 -6.57 21.59 24.07
N ARG A 243 -7.65 21.24 24.75
CA ARG A 243 -8.38 22.13 25.67
C ARG A 243 -7.85 22.02 27.10
N ALA A 244 -7.09 20.96 27.42
CA ALA A 244 -6.49 20.81 28.74
C ALA A 244 -5.53 21.96 29.06
N ASP A 245 -5.38 22.26 30.35
CA ASP A 245 -4.52 23.32 30.84
C ASP A 245 -3.07 23.10 30.42
N LYS A 246 -2.38 24.20 30.11
CA LYS A 246 -0.97 24.19 29.76
C LYS A 246 -0.09 24.04 30.98
N ILE A 247 0.97 23.26 30.85
CA ILE A 247 2.04 23.18 31.84
C ILE A 247 3.11 24.19 31.43
N THR A 248 3.30 25.24 32.26
CA THR A 248 4.29 26.26 32.01
C THR A 248 5.44 26.12 33.00
N THR A 249 6.50 25.44 32.60
CA THR A 249 7.78 25.38 33.31
C THR A 249 8.87 26.08 32.48
N ASP A 250 10.02 26.38 33.08
CA ASP A 250 11.11 26.98 32.34
C ASP A 250 11.65 26.08 31.20
N GLU A 251 11.48 24.78 31.33
CA GLU A 251 11.82 23.79 30.30
C GLU A 251 10.80 23.79 29.16
N THR A 252 9.50 23.85 29.46
CA THR A 252 8.43 23.82 28.45
C THR A 252 8.35 25.13 27.66
N LYS A 253 8.64 26.29 28.28
CA LYS A 253 8.65 27.60 27.62
C LYS A 253 9.50 27.66 26.34
N ARG A 254 10.54 26.82 26.22
CA ARG A 254 11.38 26.75 25.03
C ARG A 254 10.65 26.15 23.83
N PHE A 255 9.69 25.28 24.07
CA PHE A 255 8.91 24.57 23.05
C PHE A 255 7.53 25.16 22.82
N ASP A 256 7.03 26.06 23.69
CA ASP A 256 5.68 26.64 23.65
C ASP A 256 5.34 27.34 22.33
N LYS A 257 6.34 27.79 21.56
CA LYS A 257 6.13 28.38 20.22
C LYS A 257 5.76 27.35 19.16
N ILE A 258 6.12 26.07 19.39
CA ILE A 258 5.97 24.98 18.42
C ILE A 258 4.95 23.97 18.90
N PHE A 259 4.90 23.69 20.20
CA PHE A 259 4.03 22.71 20.83
C PHE A 259 3.66 23.15 22.24
N ASP A 260 2.36 23.25 22.52
CA ASP A 260 1.87 23.55 23.86
C ASP A 260 1.87 22.29 24.72
N THR A 261 2.78 22.20 25.68
CA THR A 261 2.77 21.10 26.64
C THR A 261 1.59 21.22 27.60
N ARG A 262 0.77 20.18 27.71
CA ARG A 262 -0.46 20.14 28.51
C ARG A 262 -0.42 18.96 29.47
N TYR A 263 -1.33 18.94 30.45
CA TYR A 263 -1.48 17.80 31.37
C TYR A 263 -1.82 16.48 30.62
N THR A 264 -2.35 16.58 29.41
CA THR A 264 -2.66 15.44 28.53
C THR A 264 -1.54 15.09 27.55
N SER A 265 -0.38 15.73 27.66
CA SER A 265 0.76 15.51 26.74
C SER A 265 1.64 14.36 27.19
N LEU A 266 2.01 13.51 26.23
CA LEU A 266 2.94 12.40 26.41
C LEU A 266 4.02 12.45 25.35
N ALA A 267 5.28 12.18 25.70
CA ALA A 267 6.36 11.99 24.76
C ALA A 267 6.77 10.51 24.71
N ARG A 268 6.88 9.95 23.51
CA ARG A 268 7.18 8.53 23.27
C ARG A 268 8.14 8.36 22.10
N PHE A 269 8.82 7.21 22.08
CA PHE A 269 9.81 6.85 21.06
C PHE A 269 9.37 5.62 20.27
N ALA A 270 9.76 5.59 18.99
CA ALA A 270 9.63 4.45 18.10
C ALA A 270 10.84 4.40 17.18
N GLY A 271 11.22 3.21 16.75
CA GLY A 271 12.30 3.10 15.77
C GLY A 271 12.75 1.68 15.53
N ASP A 272 13.64 1.58 14.55
CA ASP A 272 14.36 0.35 14.20
C ASP A 272 15.82 0.62 13.86
N VAL A 273 16.60 -0.41 14.08
CA VAL A 273 18.01 -0.47 13.67
C VAL A 273 18.27 -1.78 12.97
N SER A 274 19.13 -1.79 11.97
CA SER A 274 19.53 -3.00 11.28
C SER A 274 21.01 -3.00 10.91
N LEU A 275 21.59 -4.19 10.97
CA LEU A 275 22.94 -4.48 10.49
C LEU A 275 22.82 -5.47 9.34
N ASN A 276 23.31 -5.06 8.16
CA ASN A 276 23.19 -5.84 6.95
C ASN A 276 24.57 -6.27 6.46
N PHE A 277 24.65 -7.50 6.03
CA PHE A 277 25.77 -8.05 5.30
C PHE A 277 25.32 -8.50 3.93
N ASN A 278 25.93 -7.97 2.86
CA ASN A 278 25.59 -8.27 1.48
C ASN A 278 26.84 -8.69 0.72
N SER A 279 26.89 -9.94 0.28
CA SER A 279 27.89 -10.45 -0.66
C SER A 279 27.22 -10.83 -1.99
N GLN A 280 27.98 -11.31 -2.94
CA GLN A 280 27.43 -11.73 -4.24
C GLN A 280 26.48 -12.93 -4.15
N THR A 281 26.72 -13.83 -3.20
CA THR A 281 25.98 -15.09 -3.06
C THR A 281 25.14 -15.18 -1.79
N PHE A 282 25.47 -14.37 -0.78
CA PHE A 282 24.81 -14.45 0.53
C PHE A 282 24.51 -13.04 1.05
N ASN A 283 23.29 -12.83 1.51
CA ASN A 283 22.89 -11.64 2.23
C ASN A 283 22.23 -12.01 3.55
N THR A 284 22.43 -11.18 4.56
CA THR A 284 21.75 -11.32 5.84
C THR A 284 21.54 -9.95 6.47
N SER A 285 20.44 -9.82 7.20
CA SER A 285 20.09 -8.63 7.97
C SER A 285 19.62 -9.04 9.35
N VAL A 286 20.23 -8.48 10.37
CA VAL A 286 19.74 -8.56 11.75
C VAL A 286 19.09 -7.22 12.08
N PHE A 287 17.89 -7.23 12.62
CA PHE A 287 17.16 -6.02 12.96
C PHE A 287 16.59 -6.08 14.38
N TYR A 288 16.48 -4.91 14.97
CA TYR A 288 15.74 -4.68 16.21
C TYR A 288 14.79 -3.51 15.99
N ARG A 289 13.55 -3.65 16.42
CA ARG A 289 12.49 -2.64 16.35
C ARG A 289 11.83 -2.50 17.71
N MET A 290 11.51 -1.27 18.08
CA MET A 290 10.74 -0.97 19.29
C MET A 290 9.77 0.17 19.02
N VAL A 291 8.54 0.03 19.50
CA VAL A 291 7.54 1.10 19.53
C VAL A 291 6.99 1.16 20.95
N GLN A 292 7.25 2.26 21.63
CA GLN A 292 6.83 2.43 23.03
C GLN A 292 5.31 2.39 23.18
N PRO A 293 4.80 2.03 24.37
CA PRO A 293 3.37 2.16 24.71
C PRO A 293 2.89 3.59 24.46
N ASP A 294 1.67 3.71 23.95
CA ASP A 294 1.03 5.00 23.66
C ASP A 294 1.81 5.88 22.68
N TYR A 295 2.71 5.31 21.86
CA TYR A 295 3.30 6.02 20.75
C TYR A 295 2.23 6.30 19.70
N LEU A 296 1.95 7.58 19.48
CA LEU A 296 0.95 8.05 18.53
C LEU A 296 1.51 9.20 17.70
N THR A 297 1.14 9.28 16.45
CA THR A 297 1.39 10.42 15.57
C THR A 297 0.16 10.68 14.70
N LEU A 298 -0.17 11.95 14.52
CA LEU A 298 -1.30 12.35 13.70
C LEU A 298 -1.00 12.29 12.18
N GLY A 299 0.22 11.95 11.81
CA GLY A 299 0.64 11.73 10.43
C GLY A 299 0.42 10.30 9.93
N THR A 300 -0.05 9.37 10.78
CA THR A 300 -0.34 7.99 10.41
C THR A 300 -1.79 7.62 10.70
N ASN A 301 -2.38 6.73 9.88
CA ASN A 301 -3.73 6.23 10.16
C ASN A 301 -3.73 5.26 11.34
N TYR A 302 -2.76 4.37 11.35
CA TYR A 302 -2.57 3.37 12.40
C TYR A 302 -1.10 3.00 12.49
N LEU A 303 -0.60 2.89 13.72
CA LEU A 303 0.71 2.36 14.04
C LEU A 303 0.59 1.49 15.29
N ALA A 304 0.89 0.20 15.17
CA ALA A 304 0.96 -0.68 16.32
C ALA A 304 2.05 -0.19 17.29
N ASN A 305 1.75 -0.19 18.56
CA ASN A 305 2.66 0.26 19.62
C ASN A 305 2.75 -0.75 20.76
N ASN A 306 3.56 -0.44 21.76
CA ASN A 306 3.78 -1.27 22.96
C ASN A 306 4.38 -2.64 22.63
N TYR A 307 5.36 -2.71 21.73
CA TYR A 307 6.07 -3.94 21.41
C TYR A 307 7.54 -3.69 21.04
N HIS A 308 8.34 -4.71 21.20
CA HIS A 308 9.64 -4.81 20.52
C HIS A 308 9.72 -6.09 19.70
N SER A 309 10.58 -6.10 18.72
CA SER A 309 10.88 -7.29 17.92
C SER A 309 12.35 -7.35 17.53
N ILE A 310 12.87 -8.55 17.48
CA ILE A 310 14.20 -8.87 16.97
C ILE A 310 14.08 -9.94 15.90
N GLY A 311 14.85 -9.83 14.84
CA GLY A 311 14.79 -10.83 13.80
C GLY A 311 16.02 -10.86 12.93
N VAL A 312 16.09 -11.92 12.13
CA VAL A 312 17.13 -12.14 11.14
C VAL A 312 16.47 -12.57 9.82
N THR A 313 16.93 -11.98 8.74
CA THR A 313 16.62 -12.41 7.38
C THR A 313 17.90 -12.89 6.70
N MET A 314 17.80 -13.94 5.92
CA MET A 314 18.91 -14.52 5.18
C MET A 314 18.48 -14.82 3.76
N GLY A 315 19.38 -14.64 2.81
CA GLY A 315 19.17 -15.01 1.42
C GLY A 315 20.47 -15.52 0.80
N THR A 316 20.35 -16.53 -0.05
CA THR A 316 21.51 -17.09 -0.74
C THR A 316 21.12 -17.68 -2.10
N TYR A 317 22.09 -17.71 -3.00
CA TYR A 317 22.02 -18.43 -4.26
C TYR A 317 22.97 -19.61 -4.23
N LEU A 318 22.42 -20.82 -4.33
CA LEU A 318 23.19 -22.05 -4.44
C LEU A 318 23.25 -22.51 -5.90
N PHE A 319 24.39 -22.97 -6.33
CA PHE A 319 24.61 -23.50 -7.69
C PHE A 319 24.08 -22.59 -8.82
N ARG A 320 23.97 -21.26 -8.59
CA ARG A 320 23.49 -20.21 -9.49
C ARG A 320 22.01 -20.28 -9.89
N ASN A 321 21.33 -21.38 -9.67
CA ASN A 321 19.95 -21.60 -10.08
C ASN A 321 18.97 -21.84 -8.93
N ILE A 322 19.46 -22.01 -7.70
CA ILE A 322 18.63 -22.19 -6.51
C ILE A 322 18.70 -20.94 -5.65
N SER A 323 17.59 -20.24 -5.52
CA SER A 323 17.41 -19.13 -4.59
C SER A 323 16.79 -19.64 -3.29
N LEU A 324 17.43 -19.37 -2.17
CA LEU A 324 16.92 -19.67 -0.84
C LEU A 324 16.79 -18.39 -0.04
N SER A 325 15.69 -18.23 0.68
CA SER A 325 15.52 -17.16 1.67
C SER A 325 14.85 -17.68 2.93
N ALA A 326 15.26 -17.15 4.07
CA ALA A 326 14.68 -17.48 5.36
C ALA A 326 14.55 -16.23 6.21
N THR A 327 13.51 -16.18 7.03
CA THR A 327 13.27 -15.13 8.02
C THR A 327 12.87 -15.77 9.34
N PHE A 328 13.43 -15.26 10.42
CA PHE A 328 13.02 -15.57 11.77
C PHE A 328 12.91 -14.29 12.56
N SER A 329 11.80 -14.07 13.26
CA SER A 329 11.64 -12.95 14.17
C SER A 329 10.81 -13.31 15.39
N GLY A 330 11.18 -12.75 16.53
CA GLY A 330 10.41 -12.76 17.76
C GLY A 330 9.92 -11.37 18.10
N GLN A 331 8.70 -11.28 18.58
CA GLN A 331 8.06 -10.05 19.05
C GLN A 331 7.45 -10.28 20.43
N GLU A 332 7.58 -9.29 21.29
CA GLU A 332 6.95 -9.27 22.61
C GLU A 332 6.29 -7.91 22.83
N ASP A 333 5.07 -7.91 23.34
CA ASP A 333 4.33 -6.70 23.75
C ASP A 333 4.48 -6.42 25.26
N ASN A 334 3.67 -5.46 25.77
CA ASN A 334 3.61 -5.12 27.19
C ASN A 334 4.94 -4.65 27.79
N LEU A 335 5.67 -3.78 27.07
CA LEU A 335 7.01 -3.29 27.42
C LEU A 335 7.13 -2.66 28.81
N THR A 336 6.03 -2.21 29.41
CA THR A 336 5.98 -1.56 30.72
C THR A 336 5.31 -2.41 31.78
N ASN A 337 4.94 -3.65 31.48
CA ASN A 337 4.19 -4.55 32.38
C ASN A 337 2.91 -3.92 32.95
N ARG A 338 2.18 -3.14 32.15
CA ARG A 338 0.92 -2.50 32.53
C ARG A 338 -0.31 -3.16 31.93
N GLN A 339 -0.13 -4.06 30.98
CA GLN A 339 -1.22 -4.86 30.42
C GLN A 339 -1.43 -6.10 31.27
N MET A 340 -2.66 -6.62 31.26
CA MET A 340 -3.03 -7.83 32.04
C MET A 340 -2.14 -9.02 31.67
N TYR A 341 -1.80 -9.15 30.38
CA TYR A 341 -1.01 -10.26 29.85
C TYR A 341 0.09 -9.75 28.92
N THR A 342 1.15 -10.53 28.79
CA THR A 342 2.24 -10.31 27.84
C THR A 342 2.11 -11.30 26.68
N THR A 343 2.04 -10.81 25.44
CA THR A 343 1.94 -11.65 24.24
C THR A 343 3.30 -11.76 23.57
N ARG A 344 3.72 -12.99 23.27
CA ARG A 344 4.92 -13.31 22.50
C ARG A 344 4.52 -13.95 21.19
N GLY A 345 5.06 -13.39 20.10
CA GLY A 345 4.87 -13.90 18.75
C GLY A 345 6.21 -14.29 18.12
N TYR A 346 6.27 -15.46 17.48
CA TYR A 346 7.41 -15.89 16.71
C TYR A 346 6.95 -16.15 15.28
N VAL A 347 7.60 -15.48 14.33
CA VAL A 347 7.36 -15.64 12.89
C VAL A 347 8.59 -16.27 12.27
N TYR A 348 8.38 -17.31 11.47
CA TYR A 348 9.44 -17.95 10.72
C TYR A 348 8.96 -18.32 9.32
N SER A 349 9.83 -18.14 8.34
CA SER A 349 9.54 -18.49 6.96
C SER A 349 10.81 -18.95 6.24
N ALA A 350 10.62 -19.83 5.29
CA ALA A 350 11.67 -20.27 4.36
C ALA A 350 11.06 -20.40 2.96
N ASN A 351 11.75 -19.88 1.95
CA ASN A 351 11.35 -19.97 0.57
C ASN A 351 12.52 -20.52 -0.25
N ALA A 352 12.20 -21.40 -1.18
CA ALA A 352 13.15 -21.96 -2.14
C ALA A 352 12.56 -21.85 -3.53
N SER A 353 13.34 -21.42 -4.50
CA SER A 353 12.96 -21.46 -5.90
C SER A 353 14.13 -21.90 -6.76
N SER A 354 13.84 -22.67 -7.79
CA SER A 354 14.86 -23.18 -8.71
C SER A 354 14.32 -23.28 -10.12
N ARG A 355 15.17 -22.96 -11.07
CA ARG A 355 14.96 -23.28 -12.48
C ARG A 355 15.79 -24.52 -12.81
N ILE A 356 15.12 -25.60 -13.21
CA ILE A 356 15.71 -26.89 -13.54
C ILE A 356 15.65 -27.06 -15.06
N GLY A 357 16.82 -27.00 -15.70
CA GLY A 357 16.88 -26.94 -17.17
C GLY A 357 16.25 -25.66 -17.73
N GLU A 358 15.73 -25.76 -18.95
CA GLU A 358 15.14 -24.62 -19.67
C GLU A 358 13.65 -24.47 -19.43
N HIS A 359 12.98 -25.56 -19.06
CA HIS A 359 11.53 -25.67 -19.09
C HIS A 359 10.85 -25.77 -17.73
N PHE A 360 11.60 -26.14 -16.68
CA PHE A 360 10.99 -26.46 -15.40
C PHE A 360 11.37 -25.47 -14.31
N ASN A 361 10.37 -24.85 -13.68
CA ASN A 361 10.52 -23.98 -12.53
C ASN A 361 9.80 -24.60 -11.32
N VAL A 362 10.43 -24.56 -10.16
CA VAL A 362 9.87 -25.07 -8.92
C VAL A 362 9.98 -24.01 -7.85
N SER A 363 8.91 -23.75 -7.14
CA SER A 363 8.92 -22.94 -5.92
C SER A 363 8.31 -23.71 -4.75
N ALA A 364 8.92 -23.57 -3.59
CA ALA A 364 8.43 -24.09 -2.32
C ALA A 364 8.52 -23.01 -1.26
N SER A 365 7.50 -22.87 -0.44
CA SER A 365 7.50 -21.95 0.69
C SER A 365 6.95 -22.62 1.93
N TYR A 366 7.54 -22.30 3.05
CA TYR A 366 7.07 -22.69 4.38
C TYR A 366 7.02 -21.46 5.26
N SER A 367 5.95 -21.29 6.00
CA SER A 367 5.81 -20.23 7.01
C SER A 367 5.09 -20.75 8.23
N GLY A 368 5.42 -20.15 9.36
CA GLY A 368 4.74 -20.44 10.61
C GLY A 368 4.71 -19.24 11.54
N TYR A 369 3.75 -19.27 12.41
CA TYR A 369 3.51 -18.26 13.43
C TYR A 369 3.11 -18.94 14.75
N LEU A 370 3.85 -18.66 15.82
CA LEU A 370 3.54 -19.13 17.16
C LEU A 370 3.20 -17.91 18.02
N THR A 371 2.02 -17.90 18.64
CA THR A 371 1.62 -16.90 19.62
C THR A 371 1.46 -17.56 20.98
N THR A 372 2.01 -16.93 22.02
CA THR A 372 1.83 -17.37 23.41
C THR A 372 1.56 -16.17 24.30
N GLN A 373 0.68 -16.34 25.28
CA GLN A 373 0.48 -15.38 26.37
C GLN A 373 1.21 -15.83 27.64
N GLY A 374 1.84 -14.87 28.31
CA GLY A 374 2.45 -15.01 29.61
C GLY A 374 1.90 -13.98 30.59
N ASP A 375 2.36 -14.04 31.84
CA ASP A 375 1.95 -13.13 32.91
C ASP A 375 2.29 -11.68 32.57
N GLY A 376 1.39 -10.78 32.97
CA GLY A 376 1.57 -9.34 32.97
C GLY A 376 1.26 -8.80 34.37
N THR A 377 0.32 -7.84 34.51
CA THR A 377 -0.16 -7.40 35.82
C THR A 377 -0.98 -8.47 36.54
N GLU A 378 -1.53 -9.40 35.76
CA GLU A 378 -2.26 -10.56 36.27
C GLU A 378 -1.56 -11.83 35.80
N LYS A 379 -1.74 -12.90 36.60
CA LYS A 379 -1.28 -14.23 36.21
C LYS A 379 -2.19 -14.77 35.13
N VAL A 380 -1.58 -15.35 34.09
CA VAL A 380 -2.33 -16.03 33.05
C VAL A 380 -3.09 -17.22 33.65
N ASN A 381 -4.37 -17.26 33.40
CA ASN A 381 -5.19 -18.42 33.74
C ASN A 381 -4.95 -19.50 32.66
N ASP A 382 -4.52 -20.67 33.09
CA ASP A 382 -4.22 -21.82 32.18
C ASP A 382 -5.43 -22.19 31.33
N THR A 383 -6.66 -21.96 31.76
CA THR A 383 -7.87 -22.26 31.01
C THR A 383 -8.15 -21.29 29.88
N THR A 384 -7.68 -20.04 29.99
CA THR A 384 -7.95 -18.96 29.01
C THR A 384 -6.69 -18.53 28.26
N GLN A 385 -5.53 -19.10 28.57
CA GLN A 385 -4.27 -18.77 27.93
C GLN A 385 -4.33 -18.94 26.41
N VAL A 386 -4.01 -17.89 25.68
CA VAL A 386 -3.82 -18.00 24.23
C VAL A 386 -2.45 -18.62 23.95
N LYS A 387 -2.45 -19.79 23.28
CA LYS A 387 -1.26 -20.46 22.82
C LYS A 387 -1.56 -21.14 21.48
N ARG A 388 -1.23 -20.49 20.37
CA ARG A 388 -1.60 -20.94 19.03
C ARG A 388 -0.40 -21.06 18.14
N ILE A 389 -0.41 -22.08 17.29
CA ILE A 389 0.58 -22.27 16.25
C ILE A 389 -0.10 -22.44 14.91
N MET A 390 0.44 -21.73 13.92
CA MET A 390 0.02 -21.86 12.52
C MET A 390 1.21 -22.30 11.68
N HIS A 391 0.98 -23.23 10.78
CA HIS A 391 1.93 -23.66 9.75
C HIS A 391 1.27 -23.52 8.38
N SER A 392 2.05 -23.12 7.39
CA SER A 392 1.64 -23.10 6.00
C SER A 392 2.79 -23.59 5.13
N LEU A 393 2.49 -24.52 4.23
CA LEU A 393 3.41 -25.06 3.23
C LEU A 393 2.77 -24.86 1.86
N ALA A 394 3.53 -24.36 0.90
CA ALA A 394 3.08 -24.29 -0.49
C ALA A 394 4.18 -24.80 -1.42
N PHE A 395 3.75 -25.46 -2.50
CA PHE A 395 4.63 -26.04 -3.52
C PHE A 395 4.01 -25.81 -4.89
N THR A 396 4.78 -25.24 -5.80
CA THR A 396 4.30 -24.89 -7.14
C THR A 396 5.37 -25.20 -8.19
N PRO A 397 5.27 -26.36 -8.85
CA PRO A 397 6.04 -26.67 -10.05
C PRO A 397 5.33 -26.11 -11.28
N THR A 398 6.11 -25.59 -12.22
CA THR A 398 5.63 -25.07 -13.51
C THR A 398 6.53 -25.61 -14.62
N TYR A 399 5.92 -26.15 -15.64
CA TYR A 399 6.60 -26.60 -16.86
C TYR A 399 6.17 -25.72 -18.02
N THR A 400 7.13 -25.16 -18.75
CA THR A 400 6.87 -24.31 -19.91
C THR A 400 7.70 -24.78 -21.09
N THR A 401 7.06 -24.98 -22.22
CA THR A 401 7.72 -25.31 -23.48
C THR A 401 7.03 -24.62 -24.64
N GLU A 402 7.76 -24.29 -25.65
CA GLU A 402 7.20 -23.69 -26.85
C GLU A 402 7.94 -24.20 -28.09
N ASP A 403 7.19 -24.33 -29.19
CA ASP A 403 7.69 -24.56 -30.52
C ASP A 403 7.24 -23.44 -31.47
N GLU A 404 7.37 -23.62 -32.77
CA GLU A 404 6.97 -22.61 -33.77
C GLU A 404 5.44 -22.37 -33.82
N ILE A 405 4.63 -23.34 -33.39
CA ILE A 405 3.17 -23.34 -33.53
C ILE A 405 2.48 -23.17 -32.20
N LEU A 406 2.97 -23.84 -31.16
CA LEU A 406 2.31 -23.96 -29.88
C LEU A 406 3.23 -23.48 -28.73
N ALA A 407 2.61 -22.91 -27.70
CA ALA A 407 3.22 -22.65 -26.42
C ALA A 407 2.42 -23.37 -25.34
N HIS A 408 3.09 -24.10 -24.46
CA HIS A 408 2.47 -24.87 -23.39
C HIS A 408 3.00 -24.42 -22.04
N THR A 409 2.12 -24.09 -21.12
CA THR A 409 2.45 -23.89 -19.72
C THR A 409 1.55 -24.74 -18.85
N ALA A 410 2.15 -25.67 -18.12
CA ALA A 410 1.46 -26.47 -17.13
C ALA A 410 1.96 -26.11 -15.74
N SER A 411 1.07 -25.79 -14.81
CA SER A 411 1.40 -25.53 -13.43
C SER A 411 0.53 -26.36 -12.48
N LEU A 412 1.16 -26.89 -11.45
CA LEU A 412 0.47 -27.51 -10.33
C LEU A 412 0.70 -26.62 -9.10
N SER A 413 -0.28 -26.56 -8.24
CA SER A 413 -0.16 -25.91 -6.94
C SER A 413 -0.68 -26.82 -5.85
N ALA A 414 0.08 -26.93 -4.78
CA ALA A 414 -0.35 -27.63 -3.59
C ALA A 414 -0.07 -26.73 -2.39
N SER A 415 -1.04 -26.46 -1.56
CA SER A 415 -0.85 -25.76 -0.31
C SER A 415 -1.54 -26.48 0.84
N TRP A 416 -0.84 -26.51 1.96
CA TRP A 416 -1.35 -27.06 3.19
C TRP A 416 -1.15 -26.04 4.30
N SER A 417 -2.19 -25.82 5.10
CA SER A 417 -2.11 -24.99 6.30
C SER A 417 -2.79 -25.66 7.48
N LYS A 418 -2.26 -25.41 8.65
CA LYS A 418 -2.79 -25.93 9.91
C LYS A 418 -2.69 -24.84 10.98
N ASN A 419 -3.80 -24.54 11.61
CA ASN A 419 -3.87 -23.73 12.82
C ASN A 419 -4.27 -24.63 13.99
N LYS A 420 -3.55 -24.55 15.09
CA LYS A 420 -3.80 -25.36 16.28
C LYS A 420 -3.69 -24.51 17.53
N ASP A 421 -4.70 -24.59 18.37
CA ASP A 421 -4.65 -24.13 19.74
C ASP A 421 -3.87 -25.18 20.58
N LEU A 422 -2.80 -24.73 21.21
CA LEU A 422 -1.94 -25.56 22.05
C LEU A 422 -2.33 -25.51 23.52
N ASN A 423 -3.36 -24.74 23.89
CA ASN A 423 -3.90 -24.72 25.23
C ASN A 423 -4.57 -26.06 25.53
N LYS A 424 -4.19 -26.68 26.65
CA LYS A 424 -4.70 -28.01 27.06
C LYS A 424 -6.20 -28.01 27.37
N PHE A 425 -6.74 -26.87 27.73
CA PHE A 425 -8.14 -26.66 28.05
C PHE A 425 -8.96 -26.12 26.90
N SER A 426 -8.34 -25.90 25.75
CA SER A 426 -9.02 -25.41 24.56
C SER A 426 -10.01 -26.45 24.05
N THR A 427 -11.19 -25.98 23.65
CA THR A 427 -12.19 -26.80 22.95
C THR A 427 -11.84 -27.03 21.46
N GLY A 428 -10.72 -26.46 20.99
CA GLY A 428 -10.31 -26.51 19.59
C GLY A 428 -11.17 -25.64 18.67
N VAL A 429 -11.97 -24.73 19.23
CA VAL A 429 -12.69 -23.72 18.41
C VAL A 429 -11.67 -22.83 17.74
N GLY A 430 -11.57 -22.86 16.43
CA GLY A 430 -10.55 -22.16 15.66
C GLY A 430 -9.39 -23.04 15.18
N ASP A 431 -9.33 -24.32 15.62
CA ASP A 431 -8.42 -25.28 14.99
C ASP A 431 -8.92 -25.61 13.58
N TYR A 432 -8.02 -25.55 12.64
CA TYR A 432 -8.32 -26.00 11.29
C TYR A 432 -7.11 -26.61 10.60
N THR A 433 -7.40 -27.45 9.63
CA THR A 433 -6.44 -27.95 8.64
C THR A 433 -7.04 -27.72 7.27
N SER A 434 -6.31 -27.06 6.40
CA SER A 434 -6.72 -26.80 5.01
C SER A 434 -5.71 -27.40 4.05
N LEU A 435 -6.22 -28.08 3.03
CA LEU A 435 -5.48 -28.54 1.87
C LEU A 435 -6.10 -27.91 0.63
N ALA A 436 -5.29 -27.25 -0.18
CA ALA A 436 -5.71 -26.79 -1.49
C ALA A 436 -4.76 -27.35 -2.56
N LEU A 437 -5.36 -27.86 -3.62
CA LEU A 437 -4.68 -28.41 -4.80
C LEU A 437 -5.20 -27.67 -6.02
N GLY A 438 -4.34 -27.35 -6.96
CA GLY A 438 -4.73 -26.73 -8.21
C GLY A 438 -3.88 -27.22 -9.36
N ALA A 439 -4.48 -27.24 -10.55
CA ALA A 439 -3.79 -27.49 -11.80
C ALA A 439 -4.28 -26.46 -12.83
N THR A 440 -3.34 -25.88 -13.54
CA THR A 440 -3.62 -24.95 -14.64
C THR A 440 -2.81 -25.39 -15.85
N TYR A 441 -3.50 -25.45 -16.99
CA TYR A 441 -2.87 -25.68 -18.28
C TYR A 441 -3.25 -24.55 -19.23
N ASP A 442 -2.23 -23.94 -19.80
CA ASP A 442 -2.33 -22.87 -20.77
C ASP A 442 -1.73 -23.35 -22.09
N LEU A 443 -2.54 -23.30 -23.15
CA LEU A 443 -2.21 -23.64 -24.53
C LEU A 443 -2.30 -22.38 -25.39
N GLY A 444 -1.16 -21.82 -25.75
CA GLY A 444 -1.06 -20.75 -26.72
C GLY A 444 -0.93 -21.29 -28.14
N VAL A 445 -1.83 -20.91 -29.03
CA VAL A 445 -1.78 -21.24 -30.47
C VAL A 445 -1.28 -20.03 -31.24
N LYS A 446 0.02 -20.00 -31.55
CA LYS A 446 0.71 -18.84 -32.16
C LYS A 446 0.11 -18.47 -33.52
N ALA A 447 -0.29 -19.43 -34.32
CA ALA A 447 -0.89 -19.20 -35.63
C ALA A 447 -2.24 -18.48 -35.58
N TRP A 448 -2.95 -18.59 -34.44
CA TRP A 448 -4.27 -17.98 -34.23
C TRP A 448 -4.21 -16.77 -33.31
N ASP A 449 -3.04 -16.46 -32.72
CA ASP A 449 -2.90 -15.50 -31.62
C ASP A 449 -3.95 -15.75 -30.52
N MET A 450 -4.10 -17.01 -30.11
CA MET A 450 -5.17 -17.46 -29.22
C MET A 450 -4.61 -18.32 -28.10
N ASP A 451 -5.12 -18.05 -26.88
CA ASP A 451 -4.80 -18.81 -25.67
C ASP A 451 -6.03 -19.54 -25.14
N PHE A 452 -5.82 -20.75 -24.66
CA PHE A 452 -6.80 -21.59 -24.00
C PHE A 452 -6.29 -21.98 -22.63
N ILE A 453 -6.89 -21.44 -21.59
CA ILE A 453 -6.48 -21.68 -20.20
C ILE A 453 -7.55 -22.49 -19.50
N THR A 454 -7.19 -23.68 -19.03
CA THR A 454 -8.05 -24.51 -18.20
C THR A 454 -7.46 -24.58 -16.79
N SER A 455 -8.28 -24.28 -15.78
CA SER A 455 -7.89 -24.38 -14.39
C SER A 455 -8.90 -25.22 -13.61
N ILE A 456 -8.38 -26.08 -12.75
CA ILE A 456 -9.16 -26.82 -11.75
C ILE A 456 -8.51 -26.62 -10.39
N SER A 457 -9.31 -26.44 -9.36
CA SER A 457 -8.82 -26.38 -7.99
C SER A 457 -9.78 -27.05 -7.02
N TYR A 458 -9.21 -27.67 -6.03
CA TYR A 458 -9.87 -28.31 -4.91
C TYR A 458 -9.36 -27.74 -3.61
N GLN A 459 -10.25 -27.33 -2.74
CA GLN A 459 -9.93 -26.92 -1.38
C GLN A 459 -10.75 -27.71 -0.38
N ASN A 460 -10.10 -28.19 0.66
CA ASN A 460 -10.75 -28.87 1.78
C ASN A 460 -10.21 -28.27 3.08
N THR A 461 -11.10 -27.68 3.85
CA THR A 461 -10.79 -27.13 5.17
C THR A 461 -11.63 -27.83 6.23
N LYS A 462 -10.97 -28.45 7.18
CA LYS A 462 -11.61 -29.13 8.32
C LYS A 462 -11.27 -28.38 9.59
N GLY A 463 -12.27 -27.91 10.32
CA GLY A 463 -12.11 -27.22 11.59
C GLY A 463 -13.36 -27.22 12.45
N SER A 464 -13.19 -27.20 13.75
CA SER A 464 -14.29 -27.06 14.76
C SER A 464 -15.48 -28.00 14.55
N GLY A 465 -15.22 -29.23 14.09
CA GLY A 465 -16.27 -30.22 13.81
C GLY A 465 -16.99 -30.06 12.48
N THR A 466 -16.63 -29.07 11.66
CA THR A 466 -17.21 -28.79 10.35
C THR A 466 -16.16 -28.93 9.25
N ARG A 467 -16.56 -29.45 8.10
CA ARG A 467 -15.73 -29.50 6.91
C ARG A 467 -16.31 -28.57 5.84
N TYR A 468 -15.47 -27.77 5.26
CA TYR A 468 -15.74 -26.96 4.07
C TYR A 468 -14.94 -27.52 2.89
N THR A 469 -15.62 -27.78 1.78
CA THR A 469 -14.98 -28.11 0.50
C THR A 469 -15.38 -27.12 -0.57
N SER A 470 -14.44 -26.81 -1.46
CA SER A 470 -14.68 -25.95 -2.62
C SER A 470 -13.96 -26.54 -3.82
N ASP A 471 -14.74 -26.83 -4.87
CA ASP A 471 -14.25 -27.29 -6.16
C ASP A 471 -14.51 -26.19 -7.18
N VAL A 472 -13.46 -25.76 -7.87
CA VAL A 472 -13.58 -24.72 -8.90
C VAL A 472 -12.99 -25.25 -10.19
N ALA A 473 -13.74 -25.09 -11.28
CA ALA A 473 -13.27 -25.33 -12.63
C ALA A 473 -13.48 -24.06 -13.47
N SER A 474 -12.50 -23.65 -14.23
CA SER A 474 -12.63 -22.53 -15.15
C SER A 474 -11.95 -22.81 -16.48
N PHE A 475 -12.54 -22.25 -17.52
CA PHE A 475 -12.01 -22.26 -18.87
C PHE A 475 -12.03 -20.83 -19.40
N THR A 476 -10.86 -20.35 -19.80
CA THR A 476 -10.69 -19.02 -20.39
C THR A 476 -10.12 -19.17 -21.78
N THR A 477 -10.69 -18.44 -22.72
CA THR A 477 -10.09 -18.27 -24.04
C THR A 477 -9.88 -16.79 -24.33
N SER A 478 -8.74 -16.47 -24.91
CA SER A 478 -8.42 -15.10 -25.33
C SER A 478 -7.84 -15.11 -26.73
N ARG A 479 -8.14 -14.07 -27.50
CA ARG A 479 -7.62 -13.91 -28.85
C ARG A 479 -7.39 -12.44 -29.17
N SER A 480 -6.25 -12.19 -29.84
CA SER A 480 -5.95 -10.91 -30.43
C SER A 480 -6.32 -10.90 -31.91
N PHE A 481 -7.04 -9.88 -32.34
CA PHE A 481 -7.54 -9.72 -33.70
C PHE A 481 -6.92 -8.48 -34.35
N LEU A 482 -7.06 -8.40 -35.67
CA LEU A 482 -6.55 -7.35 -36.54
C LEU A 482 -5.03 -7.41 -36.72
N SER A 483 -4.55 -6.83 -37.80
CA SER A 483 -3.14 -6.90 -38.19
C SER A 483 -2.17 -6.30 -37.16
N GLU A 484 -2.64 -5.33 -36.37
CA GLU A 484 -1.87 -4.69 -35.30
C GLU A 484 -2.14 -5.29 -33.91
N LYS A 485 -2.93 -6.37 -33.82
CA LYS A 485 -3.35 -7.02 -32.55
C LYS A 485 -3.99 -6.05 -31.55
N ASN A 486 -4.67 -5.05 -32.07
CA ASN A 486 -5.24 -3.96 -31.28
C ASN A 486 -6.69 -4.21 -30.80
N LEU A 487 -7.31 -5.32 -31.20
CA LEU A 487 -8.57 -5.83 -30.63
C LEU A 487 -8.31 -7.13 -29.88
N ASN A 488 -8.50 -7.11 -28.57
CA ASN A 488 -8.36 -8.29 -27.73
C ASN A 488 -9.73 -8.67 -27.15
N LEU A 489 -10.12 -9.91 -27.33
CA LEU A 489 -11.32 -10.50 -26.78
C LEU A 489 -10.96 -11.63 -25.82
N SER A 490 -11.65 -11.73 -24.72
CA SER A 490 -11.51 -12.85 -23.80
C SER A 490 -12.86 -13.26 -23.23
N ALA A 491 -13.06 -14.56 -23.05
CA ALA A 491 -14.24 -15.13 -22.43
C ALA A 491 -13.81 -16.17 -21.40
N THR A 492 -14.42 -16.12 -20.24
CA THR A 492 -14.19 -17.08 -19.14
C THR A 492 -15.52 -17.70 -18.71
N LEU A 493 -15.52 -19.00 -18.57
CA LEU A 493 -16.58 -19.76 -17.92
C LEU A 493 -16.04 -20.34 -16.63
N SER A 494 -16.78 -20.23 -15.55
CA SER A 494 -16.38 -20.76 -14.25
C SER A 494 -17.53 -21.49 -13.57
N LEU A 495 -17.20 -22.58 -12.91
CA LEU A 495 -18.08 -23.36 -12.06
C LEU A 495 -17.43 -23.48 -10.69
N CYS A 496 -18.18 -23.19 -9.65
CA CYS A 496 -17.70 -23.33 -8.28
C CYS A 496 -18.77 -24.08 -7.46
N TYR A 497 -18.38 -25.24 -6.95
CA TYR A 497 -19.20 -26.02 -6.02
C TYR A 497 -18.62 -25.88 -4.62
N ASN A 498 -19.45 -25.45 -3.69
CA ASN A 498 -19.09 -25.33 -2.29
C ASN A 498 -19.98 -26.21 -1.43
N GLU A 499 -19.39 -26.88 -0.46
CA GLU A 499 -20.10 -27.69 0.51
C GLU A 499 -19.62 -27.38 1.92
N VAL A 500 -20.53 -26.99 2.80
CA VAL A 500 -20.34 -26.95 4.24
C VAL A 500 -21.03 -28.19 4.81
N GLU A 501 -20.25 -29.13 5.33
CA GLU A 501 -20.75 -30.43 5.81
C GLU A 501 -21.94 -30.26 6.75
N LYS A 502 -23.05 -30.95 6.45
CA LYS A 502 -24.31 -30.93 7.20
C LYS A 502 -25.06 -29.60 7.26
N MET A 503 -24.59 -28.56 6.54
CA MET A 503 -25.20 -27.23 6.58
C MET A 503 -25.73 -26.79 5.22
N SER A 504 -24.88 -26.66 4.21
CA SER A 504 -25.27 -26.11 2.91
C SER A 504 -24.42 -26.66 1.77
N LYS A 505 -24.99 -26.69 0.59
CA LYS A 505 -24.33 -27.00 -0.67
C LYS A 505 -24.73 -25.95 -1.68
N SER A 506 -23.76 -25.26 -2.26
CA SER A 506 -24.02 -24.24 -3.25
C SER A 506 -23.27 -24.52 -4.55
N LEU A 507 -23.90 -24.19 -5.65
CA LEU A 507 -23.30 -24.17 -6.98
C LEU A 507 -23.38 -22.75 -7.51
N SER A 508 -22.24 -22.22 -7.92
CA SER A 508 -22.19 -20.95 -8.64
C SER A 508 -21.60 -21.13 -10.03
N MET A 509 -22.19 -20.44 -10.97
CA MET A 509 -21.76 -20.40 -12.37
C MET A 509 -21.43 -18.96 -12.73
N GLY A 510 -20.25 -18.72 -13.28
CA GLY A 510 -19.79 -17.43 -13.72
C GLY A 510 -19.50 -17.42 -15.22
N MET A 511 -19.86 -16.33 -15.86
CA MET A 511 -19.48 -16.02 -17.23
C MET A 511 -18.91 -14.60 -17.26
N ASP A 512 -17.69 -14.46 -17.71
CA ASP A 512 -17.04 -13.17 -17.90
C ASP A 512 -16.66 -13.01 -19.36
N PHE A 513 -16.94 -11.85 -19.90
CA PHE A 513 -16.51 -11.44 -21.24
C PHE A 513 -15.76 -10.12 -21.14
N SER A 514 -14.64 -10.01 -21.81
CA SER A 514 -13.92 -8.75 -21.94
C SER A 514 -13.53 -8.49 -23.40
N ALA A 515 -13.64 -7.23 -23.78
CA ALA A 515 -13.20 -6.73 -25.06
C ALA A 515 -12.38 -5.45 -24.84
N SER A 516 -11.21 -5.35 -25.45
CA SER A 516 -10.43 -4.12 -25.48
C SER A 516 -10.00 -3.81 -26.89
N TYR A 517 -10.20 -2.55 -27.30
CA TYR A 517 -9.86 -2.08 -28.64
C TYR A 517 -9.08 -0.79 -28.56
N THR A 518 -7.93 -0.76 -29.23
CA THR A 518 -7.05 0.40 -29.27
C THR A 518 -6.96 0.91 -30.70
N ILE A 519 -7.25 2.20 -30.93
CA ILE A 519 -7.19 2.85 -32.23
C ILE A 519 -6.02 3.84 -32.21
N ASN A 520 -5.11 3.71 -33.15
CA ASN A 520 -3.96 4.61 -33.34
C ASN A 520 -3.07 4.80 -32.11
N ASN A 521 -3.11 3.87 -31.14
CA ASN A 521 -2.48 4.00 -29.82
C ASN A 521 -2.96 5.21 -29.00
N GLU A 522 -4.03 5.87 -29.40
CA GLU A 522 -4.58 7.06 -28.76
C GLU A 522 -5.90 6.78 -28.07
N HIS A 523 -6.80 6.06 -28.72
CA HIS A 523 -8.12 5.73 -28.17
C HIS A 523 -8.17 4.28 -27.70
N MET A 524 -8.42 4.09 -26.44
CA MET A 524 -8.60 2.76 -25.85
C MET A 524 -10.02 2.62 -25.34
N PHE A 525 -10.74 1.66 -25.86
CA PHE A 525 -12.05 1.23 -25.40
C PHE A 525 -11.90 -0.11 -24.69
N SER A 526 -12.53 -0.27 -23.54
CA SER A 526 -12.67 -1.58 -22.93
C SER A 526 -14.09 -1.78 -22.41
N PHE A 527 -14.58 -2.96 -22.63
CA PHE A 527 -15.88 -3.42 -22.16
C PHE A 527 -15.69 -4.72 -21.39
N THR A 528 -16.32 -4.83 -20.22
CA THR A 528 -16.39 -6.07 -19.48
C THR A 528 -17.83 -6.35 -19.10
N ALA A 529 -18.25 -7.60 -19.23
CA ALA A 529 -19.57 -8.09 -18.82
C ALA A 529 -19.36 -9.35 -18.00
N GLY A 530 -19.87 -9.37 -16.78
CA GLY A 530 -19.85 -10.52 -15.88
C GLY A 530 -21.28 -10.88 -15.46
N MET A 531 -21.59 -12.15 -15.46
CA MET A 531 -22.82 -12.69 -14.91
C MET A 531 -22.47 -13.85 -13.99
N TYR A 532 -22.92 -13.77 -12.75
CA TYR A 532 -22.72 -14.79 -11.74
C TYR A 532 -24.07 -15.24 -11.19
N LYS A 533 -24.34 -16.53 -11.29
CA LYS A 533 -25.54 -17.14 -10.72
C LYS A 533 -25.14 -18.01 -9.53
N TYR A 534 -25.72 -17.73 -8.39
CA TYR A 534 -25.54 -18.47 -7.16
C TYR A 534 -26.80 -19.27 -6.88
N GLY A 535 -26.66 -20.53 -6.50
CA GLY A 535 -27.78 -21.37 -6.15
C GLY A 535 -27.44 -22.33 -5.02
N ASP A 536 -28.39 -22.53 -4.09
CA ASP A 536 -28.30 -23.59 -3.12
C ASP A 536 -28.76 -24.91 -3.79
N VAL A 537 -27.95 -25.97 -3.70
CA VAL A 537 -28.25 -27.28 -4.28
C VAL A 537 -29.31 -28.02 -3.45
N ASN A 538 -29.40 -27.72 -2.14
CA ASN A 538 -30.41 -28.27 -1.23
C ASN A 538 -31.03 -27.13 -0.41
N PRO A 539 -31.95 -26.34 -0.98
CA PRO A 539 -32.56 -25.24 -0.26
C PRO A 539 -33.31 -25.78 0.96
N SER A 540 -32.84 -25.48 2.15
CA SER A 540 -33.66 -25.61 3.34
C SER A 540 -34.73 -24.54 3.22
N LYS A 541 -36.01 -24.89 3.46
CA LYS A 541 -37.17 -23.99 3.30
C LYS A 541 -37.11 -22.66 4.08
N THR A 542 -35.97 -22.33 4.69
CA THR A 542 -35.73 -21.17 5.53
C THR A 542 -34.76 -20.13 4.96
N HIS A 543 -34.13 -20.38 3.79
CA HIS A 543 -33.16 -19.44 3.19
C HIS A 543 -33.44 -19.25 1.69
N ASP A 544 -34.44 -18.41 1.39
CA ASP A 544 -34.70 -17.93 0.01
C ASP A 544 -33.59 -16.98 -0.52
N ASP A 545 -32.68 -16.50 0.33
CA ASP A 545 -31.72 -15.45 0.01
C ASP A 545 -30.44 -15.96 -0.69
N LEU A 546 -30.22 -17.27 -0.80
CA LEU A 546 -29.02 -17.86 -1.40
C LEU A 546 -29.08 -18.00 -2.93
N ASN A 547 -30.26 -17.81 -3.54
CA ASN A 547 -30.40 -17.79 -4.99
C ASN A 547 -30.32 -16.36 -5.51
N ALA A 548 -29.19 -15.99 -6.04
CA ALA A 548 -28.96 -14.66 -6.60
C ALA A 548 -28.32 -14.71 -7.98
N THR A 549 -28.61 -13.72 -8.77
CA THR A 549 -27.94 -13.47 -10.04
C THR A 549 -27.37 -12.05 -9.99
N ASP A 550 -26.06 -11.96 -10.11
CA ASP A 550 -25.33 -10.70 -10.18
C ASP A 550 -24.91 -10.43 -11.62
N ILE A 551 -25.16 -9.23 -12.09
CA ILE A 551 -24.73 -8.75 -13.41
C ILE A 551 -23.86 -7.51 -13.20
N THR A 552 -22.68 -7.53 -13.77
CA THR A 552 -21.76 -6.38 -13.80
C THR A 552 -21.42 -6.04 -15.24
N LEU A 553 -21.67 -4.82 -15.63
CA LEU A 553 -21.26 -4.28 -16.94
C LEU A 553 -20.33 -3.10 -16.68
N SER A 554 -19.16 -3.10 -17.29
CA SER A 554 -18.24 -1.96 -17.22
C SER A 554 -17.83 -1.53 -18.60
N PHE A 555 -17.87 -0.23 -18.82
CA PHE A 555 -17.36 0.41 -20.01
C PHE A 555 -16.30 1.44 -19.62
N ASN A 556 -15.10 1.32 -20.18
CA ASN A 556 -14.03 2.28 -20.04
C ASN A 556 -13.67 2.86 -21.38
N TYR A 557 -13.46 4.14 -21.40
CA TYR A 557 -12.86 4.85 -22.52
C TYR A 557 -11.70 5.70 -22.03
N ASN A 558 -10.58 5.61 -22.71
CA ASN A 558 -9.41 6.45 -22.48
C ASN A 558 -8.91 6.99 -23.81
N TYR A 559 -8.73 8.30 -23.86
CA TYR A 559 -8.11 9.00 -24.99
C TYR A 559 -6.80 9.64 -24.53
N THR A 560 -5.71 9.26 -25.18
CA THR A 560 -4.39 9.84 -24.96
C THR A 560 -4.07 10.74 -26.15
N PHE A 561 -3.68 11.98 -25.88
CA PHE A 561 -3.49 12.97 -26.92
C PHE A 561 -2.22 13.81 -26.72
N THR A 562 -1.71 14.30 -27.83
CA THR A 562 -0.74 15.40 -27.88
C THR A 562 -1.45 16.62 -28.44
N LEU A 563 -1.83 17.56 -27.55
CA LEU A 563 -2.58 18.74 -27.95
C LEU A 563 -1.71 19.72 -28.71
N LEU A 564 -0.46 19.87 -28.31
CA LEU A 564 0.48 20.78 -28.92
C LEU A 564 1.91 20.25 -28.74
N GLU A 565 2.66 20.23 -29.83
CA GLU A 565 4.08 19.88 -29.84
C GLU A 565 4.85 20.89 -30.70
N LEU A 566 5.42 21.88 -30.03
CA LEU A 566 6.34 22.81 -30.70
C LEU A 566 7.75 22.25 -30.53
N LYS A 567 8.26 21.58 -31.57
CA LYS A 567 9.64 21.11 -31.63
C LYS A 567 10.58 22.24 -32.00
N LYS A 568 11.77 22.24 -31.41
CA LYS A 568 12.85 23.08 -31.89
C LYS A 568 13.17 22.75 -33.33
N LYS A 569 13.26 23.75 -34.20
CA LYS A 569 13.77 23.55 -35.58
C LYS A 569 15.17 22.94 -35.45
N ALA A 570 15.33 21.71 -35.93
CA ALA A 570 16.65 21.12 -36.05
C ALA A 570 17.54 22.11 -36.79
N GLU A 571 18.62 22.56 -36.17
CA GLU A 571 19.68 23.26 -36.89
C GLU A 571 20.09 22.30 -38.00
N LYS A 572 19.73 22.66 -39.26
CA LYS A 572 20.33 22.05 -40.40
C LYS A 572 21.82 22.28 -40.25
N ALA A 573 22.53 21.25 -39.79
CA ALA A 573 23.97 21.26 -39.80
C ALA A 573 24.37 21.71 -41.22
N SER A 574 25.00 22.83 -41.29
CA SER A 574 25.58 23.34 -42.52
C SER A 574 26.65 22.35 -42.99
N LYS A 575 26.25 21.34 -43.73
CA LYS A 575 27.14 20.67 -44.67
C LYS A 575 27.30 21.61 -45.83
N LYS A 576 28.22 22.53 -45.69
CA LYS A 576 28.91 23.18 -46.79
C LYS A 576 30.23 23.72 -46.24
N LYS A 577 31.25 22.93 -46.26
CA LYS A 577 32.53 23.11 -46.94
C LYS A 577 33.40 21.89 -46.70
#